data_911f44f9fb3d35c40b31fc6590971a5f
#
_entry.id   911f44f9fb3d35c40b31fc6590971a5f
#
_cell.length_a   1.000
_cell.length_b   1.000
_cell.length_c   1.000
_cell.angle_alpha   90.00
_cell.angle_beta   90.00
_cell.angle_gamma   90.00
#
_symmetry.space_group_name_H-M   'P 1'
#
loop_
_entity.id
_entity.type
_entity.pdbx_description
1 polymer ?
#
loop_
_entity_poly.entity_id
_entity_poly.type
_entity_poly.pdbx_seq_one_letter_code
_entity_poly.pdbx_strand_id
1 'polypeptide(L)'
;GTQKPISKEDTVYEMSVNLFSDVMSVYYGRKYFGEEAKTDVTGMIDKIKNVYRGRLQQNDWLTEETRNKAIEKLDKMKVFVGYQEDVDPGTKELHLDPNKSFFELSEDIAQFGKRYTIDHFDEPIDKNKWSGSAFDINAYYNPESNSINFPAGILQAPFYDKNQSVEKNYGGIGVVIGHEITHAFDSNGADYDENGDMHNWWTKADTKAFDKRIKAFEDQWNGLEIYGTKVNGKLTVTENVADAGGLSSTLQVLKTDMTKPNLKDYFETVSYTHLRAHETELHL
;
A
#
# COMPACT_ATOMS: atom_id res chain seq x y z
N GLY A 1 0.83 0.47 33.87
CA GLY A 1 -0.34 1.30 34.08
C GLY A 1 -1.58 0.51 33.73
N THR A 2 -2.59 0.48 34.62
CA THR A 2 -3.87 -0.17 34.31
C THR A 2 -4.58 0.60 33.23
N GLN A 3 -4.66 0.01 32.02
CA GLN A 3 -5.53 0.54 30.97
C GLN A 3 -6.99 0.53 31.47
N LYS A 4 -7.71 1.62 31.23
CA LYS A 4 -9.15 1.66 31.48
C LYS A 4 -9.81 0.50 30.75
N PRO A 5 -10.73 -0.27 31.36
CA PRO A 5 -11.48 -1.29 30.62
C PRO A 5 -12.20 -0.64 29.43
N ILE A 6 -12.11 -1.28 28.28
CA ILE A 6 -12.85 -0.87 27.08
C ILE A 6 -14.34 -0.96 27.40
N SER A 7 -15.15 -0.03 26.92
CA SER A 7 -16.60 -0.06 27.14
C SER A 7 -17.22 -1.28 26.41
N LYS A 8 -18.41 -1.71 26.88
CA LYS A 8 -19.12 -2.81 26.21
C LYS A 8 -19.47 -2.44 24.77
N GLU A 9 -19.86 -1.18 24.53
CA GLU A 9 -20.18 -0.65 23.20
C GLU A 9 -18.95 -0.71 22.28
N ASP A 10 -17.79 -0.26 22.77
CA ASP A 10 -16.53 -0.29 21.99
C ASP A 10 -16.12 -1.74 21.70
N THR A 11 -16.23 -2.64 22.67
CA THR A 11 -15.94 -4.07 22.49
C THR A 11 -16.83 -4.68 21.41
N VAL A 12 -18.14 -4.43 21.46
CA VAL A 12 -19.08 -4.95 20.45
C VAL A 12 -18.79 -4.38 19.07
N TYR A 13 -18.45 -3.09 19.00
CA TYR A 13 -18.07 -2.43 17.77
C TYR A 13 -16.81 -3.07 17.15
N GLU A 14 -15.72 -3.17 17.91
CA GLU A 14 -14.47 -3.78 17.46
C GLU A 14 -14.66 -5.24 16.99
N MET A 15 -15.41 -6.03 17.75
CA MET A 15 -15.70 -7.41 17.37
C MET A 15 -16.54 -7.49 16.10
N SER A 16 -17.53 -6.62 15.91
CA SER A 16 -18.36 -6.59 14.71
C SER A 16 -17.55 -6.17 13.47
N VAL A 17 -16.67 -5.17 13.63
CA VAL A 17 -15.77 -4.73 12.56
C VAL A 17 -14.82 -5.86 12.15
N ASN A 18 -14.25 -6.58 13.11
CA ASN A 18 -13.33 -7.69 12.83
C ASN A 18 -14.03 -8.89 12.18
N LEU A 19 -15.24 -9.23 12.61
CA LEU A 19 -16.01 -10.37 12.07
C LEU A 19 -16.59 -10.10 10.67
N PHE A 20 -16.92 -8.85 10.37
CA PHE A 20 -17.59 -8.42 9.13
C PHE A 20 -16.85 -7.31 8.42
N SER A 21 -15.51 -7.38 8.41
CA SER A 21 -14.66 -6.32 7.85
C SER A 21 -14.94 -6.03 6.38
N ASP A 22 -15.27 -7.04 5.59
CA ASP A 22 -15.63 -6.90 4.18
C ASP A 22 -16.97 -6.16 3.97
N VAL A 23 -18.01 -6.51 4.77
CA VAL A 23 -19.32 -5.82 4.75
C VAL A 23 -19.14 -4.35 5.17
N MET A 24 -18.37 -4.14 6.25
CA MET A 24 -18.07 -2.79 6.76
C MET A 24 -17.24 -1.99 5.75
N SER A 25 -16.32 -2.63 5.04
CA SER A 25 -15.51 -2.02 3.99
C SER A 25 -16.35 -1.52 2.83
N VAL A 26 -17.27 -2.34 2.33
CA VAL A 26 -18.20 -1.95 1.25
C VAL A 26 -19.09 -0.78 1.70
N TYR A 27 -19.64 -0.86 2.92
CA TYR A 27 -20.47 0.21 3.47
C TYR A 27 -19.69 1.53 3.62
N TYR A 28 -18.49 1.46 4.23
CA TYR A 28 -17.62 2.61 4.47
C TYR A 28 -17.23 3.28 3.15
N GLY A 29 -16.75 2.49 2.20
CA GLY A 29 -16.29 3.00 0.92
C GLY A 29 -17.41 3.68 0.13
N ARG A 30 -18.58 3.06 0.03
CA ARG A 30 -19.75 3.65 -0.65
C ARG A 30 -20.25 4.94 0.00
N LYS A 31 -20.16 5.02 1.33
CA LYS A 31 -20.68 6.17 2.08
C LYS A 31 -19.72 7.36 2.11
N TYR A 32 -18.42 7.11 2.24
CA TYR A 32 -17.45 8.16 2.56
C TYR A 32 -16.44 8.48 1.46
N PHE A 33 -16.18 7.58 0.51
CA PHE A 33 -15.14 7.78 -0.48
C PHE A 33 -15.69 8.28 -1.82
N GLY A 34 -16.51 7.48 -2.49
CA GLY A 34 -17.17 7.83 -3.75
C GLY A 34 -16.28 7.71 -5.01
N GLU A 35 -16.96 7.69 -6.17
CA GLU A 35 -16.35 7.40 -7.49
C GLU A 35 -15.46 8.54 -8.02
N GLU A 36 -15.74 9.79 -7.66
CA GLU A 36 -14.95 10.94 -8.11
C GLU A 36 -13.53 10.87 -7.56
N ALA A 37 -13.41 10.63 -6.25
CA ALA A 37 -12.10 10.49 -5.59
C ALA A 37 -11.34 9.26 -6.11
N LYS A 38 -12.03 8.14 -6.37
CA LYS A 38 -11.46 6.94 -6.97
C LYS A 38 -10.84 7.24 -8.34
N THR A 39 -11.56 7.98 -9.18
CA THR A 39 -11.10 8.37 -10.52
C THR A 39 -9.87 9.28 -10.44
N ASP A 40 -9.88 10.28 -9.57
CA ASP A 40 -8.78 11.24 -9.42
C ASP A 40 -7.50 10.53 -8.93
N VAL A 41 -7.60 9.75 -7.87
CA VAL A 41 -6.46 8.99 -7.32
C VAL A 41 -5.92 7.98 -8.35
N THR A 42 -6.79 7.30 -9.09
CA THR A 42 -6.37 6.41 -10.18
C THR A 42 -5.58 7.17 -11.25
N GLY A 43 -6.02 8.38 -11.62
CA GLY A 43 -5.29 9.24 -12.55
C GLY A 43 -3.91 9.67 -12.02
N MET A 44 -3.77 9.91 -10.71
CA MET A 44 -2.47 10.18 -10.09
C MET A 44 -1.55 8.95 -10.18
N ILE A 45 -2.07 7.75 -9.90
CA ILE A 45 -1.32 6.48 -10.02
C ILE A 45 -0.78 6.30 -11.43
N ASP A 46 -1.61 6.50 -12.44
CA ASP A 46 -1.21 6.35 -13.85
C ASP A 46 -0.06 7.30 -14.22
N LYS A 47 -0.13 8.56 -13.78
CA LYS A 47 0.94 9.53 -14.02
C LYS A 47 2.25 9.12 -13.35
N ILE A 48 2.20 8.65 -12.10
CA ILE A 48 3.37 8.19 -11.37
C ILE A 48 3.93 6.91 -12.01
N LYS A 49 3.11 5.94 -12.38
CA LYS A 49 3.54 4.75 -13.14
C LYS A 49 4.23 5.13 -14.46
N ASN A 50 3.75 6.12 -15.17
CA ASN A 50 4.38 6.61 -16.40
C ASN A 50 5.77 7.21 -16.14
N VAL A 51 6.00 7.88 -15.01
CA VAL A 51 7.33 8.34 -14.60
C VAL A 51 8.26 7.14 -14.37
N TYR A 52 7.81 6.12 -13.63
CA TYR A 52 8.59 4.89 -13.41
C TYR A 52 8.92 4.17 -14.71
N ARG A 53 7.95 4.05 -15.61
CA ARG A 53 8.17 3.46 -16.95
C ARG A 53 9.26 4.23 -17.71
N GLY A 54 9.19 5.55 -17.75
CA GLY A 54 10.20 6.38 -18.42
C GLY A 54 11.59 6.21 -17.81
N ARG A 55 11.69 6.11 -16.49
CA ARG A 55 12.95 5.85 -15.79
C ARG A 55 13.52 4.46 -16.11
N LEU A 56 12.67 3.43 -16.13
CA LEU A 56 13.09 2.08 -16.49
C LEU A 56 13.58 2.04 -17.95
N GLN A 57 12.87 2.67 -18.88
CA GLN A 57 13.29 2.74 -20.28
C GLN A 57 14.66 3.42 -20.47
N GLN A 58 14.97 4.44 -19.66
CA GLN A 58 16.22 5.19 -19.72
C GLN A 58 17.31 4.64 -18.78
N ASN A 59 17.03 3.53 -18.09
CA ASN A 59 17.95 2.94 -17.14
C ASN A 59 19.21 2.41 -17.85
N ASP A 60 20.39 2.87 -17.43
CA ASP A 60 21.68 2.61 -18.07
C ASP A 60 22.52 1.52 -17.39
N TRP A 61 22.08 1.03 -16.22
CA TRP A 61 22.81 0.01 -15.48
C TRP A 61 22.17 -1.38 -15.50
N LEU A 62 20.88 -1.47 -15.89
CA LEU A 62 20.19 -2.75 -16.12
C LEU A 62 20.48 -3.25 -17.53
N THR A 63 20.65 -4.56 -17.67
CA THR A 63 20.60 -5.21 -18.98
C THR A 63 19.22 -5.02 -19.61
N GLU A 64 19.15 -5.14 -20.94
CA GLU A 64 17.88 -5.02 -21.66
C GLU A 64 16.86 -6.06 -21.20
N GLU A 65 17.31 -7.29 -20.90
CA GLU A 65 16.47 -8.37 -20.40
C GLU A 65 15.78 -7.99 -19.08
N THR A 66 16.55 -7.62 -18.05
CA THR A 66 16.02 -7.25 -16.74
C THR A 66 15.17 -5.99 -16.81
N ARG A 67 15.59 -5.02 -17.63
CA ARG A 67 14.82 -3.79 -17.85
C ARG A 67 13.44 -4.06 -18.46
N ASN A 68 13.35 -4.91 -19.47
CA ASN A 68 12.07 -5.28 -20.09
C ASN A 68 11.16 -6.03 -19.10
N LYS A 69 11.72 -6.92 -18.29
CA LYS A 69 10.99 -7.61 -17.22
C LYS A 69 10.48 -6.65 -16.14
N ALA A 70 11.28 -5.66 -15.74
CA ALA A 70 10.86 -4.63 -14.81
C ALA A 70 9.69 -3.78 -15.36
N ILE A 71 9.74 -3.44 -16.65
CA ILE A 71 8.63 -2.73 -17.32
C ILE A 71 7.38 -3.62 -17.38
N GLU A 72 7.52 -4.89 -17.75
CA GLU A 72 6.40 -5.84 -17.76
C GLU A 72 5.77 -5.97 -16.38
N LYS A 73 6.58 -6.04 -15.30
CA LYS A 73 6.09 -6.08 -13.91
C LYS A 73 5.31 -4.81 -13.55
N LEU A 74 5.82 -3.64 -13.90
CA LEU A 74 5.12 -2.37 -13.70
C LEU A 74 3.80 -2.32 -14.48
N ASP A 75 3.76 -2.85 -15.71
CA ASP A 75 2.57 -2.84 -16.57
C ASP A 75 1.47 -3.75 -16.05
N LYS A 76 1.85 -4.94 -15.57
CA LYS A 76 0.94 -5.92 -14.99
C LYS A 76 0.54 -5.62 -13.55
N MET A 77 1.16 -4.61 -12.92
CA MET A 77 0.84 -4.21 -11.55
C MET A 77 -0.63 -3.82 -11.44
N LYS A 78 -1.36 -4.56 -10.60
CA LYS A 78 -2.76 -4.31 -10.30
C LYS A 78 -2.91 -3.12 -9.36
N VAL A 79 -4.03 -2.42 -9.47
CA VAL A 79 -4.30 -1.20 -8.71
C VAL A 79 -5.66 -1.33 -8.05
N PHE A 80 -5.68 -1.26 -6.72
CA PHE A 80 -6.87 -1.28 -5.91
C PHE A 80 -7.02 0.05 -5.18
N VAL A 81 -8.11 0.78 -5.43
CA VAL A 81 -8.35 2.13 -4.87
C VAL A 81 -9.70 2.17 -4.17
N GLY A 82 -9.68 2.61 -2.93
CA GLY A 82 -10.86 2.90 -2.12
C GLY A 82 -11.40 1.69 -1.39
N TYR A 83 -12.14 0.83 -2.05
CA TYR A 83 -12.83 -0.31 -1.44
C TYR A 83 -13.19 -1.37 -2.48
N GLN A 84 -13.46 -2.58 -2.02
CA GLN A 84 -14.01 -3.65 -2.85
C GLN A 84 -15.46 -3.35 -3.25
N GLU A 85 -15.84 -3.66 -4.48
CA GLU A 85 -17.18 -3.32 -4.99
C GLU A 85 -18.31 -4.17 -4.36
N ASP A 86 -17.99 -5.38 -3.94
CA ASP A 86 -18.96 -6.32 -3.38
C ASP A 86 -18.38 -7.07 -2.17
N VAL A 87 -19.27 -7.60 -1.36
CA VAL A 87 -18.95 -8.45 -0.21
C VAL A 87 -18.41 -9.79 -0.69
N ASP A 88 -17.48 -10.37 0.05
CA ASP A 88 -16.91 -11.68 -0.26
C ASP A 88 -17.95 -12.76 -0.48
N PRO A 89 -17.78 -13.66 -1.47
CA PRO A 89 -18.70 -14.78 -1.69
C PRO A 89 -18.95 -15.61 -0.43
N GLY A 90 -17.91 -15.92 0.34
CA GLY A 90 -18.06 -16.66 1.59
C GLY A 90 -18.94 -15.93 2.62
N THR A 91 -18.81 -14.60 2.73
CA THR A 91 -19.69 -13.84 3.63
C THR A 91 -21.15 -13.86 3.16
N LYS A 92 -21.41 -13.91 1.84
CA LYS A 92 -22.79 -14.03 1.30
C LYS A 92 -23.43 -15.39 1.58
N GLU A 93 -22.65 -16.43 1.72
CA GLU A 93 -23.11 -17.79 2.05
C GLU A 93 -23.31 -18.00 3.56
N LEU A 94 -22.79 -17.08 4.39
CA LEU A 94 -22.92 -17.16 5.82
C LEU A 94 -24.36 -16.86 6.28
N HIS A 95 -25.01 -17.84 6.91
CA HIS A 95 -26.34 -17.69 7.46
C HIS A 95 -26.30 -17.75 8.99
N LEU A 96 -26.74 -16.69 9.63
CA LEU A 96 -26.74 -16.55 11.09
C LEU A 96 -28.18 -16.52 11.63
N ASP A 97 -28.44 -17.25 12.72
CA ASP A 97 -29.71 -17.20 13.42
C ASP A 97 -29.69 -16.04 14.44
N PRO A 98 -30.50 -14.97 14.26
CA PRO A 98 -30.50 -13.81 15.15
C PRO A 98 -30.99 -14.11 16.57
N ASN A 99 -31.56 -15.30 16.84
CA ASN A 99 -32.01 -15.72 18.15
C ASN A 99 -30.88 -16.33 19.01
N LYS A 100 -29.74 -16.64 18.42
CA LYS A 100 -28.57 -17.16 19.13
C LYS A 100 -27.86 -16.09 19.95
N SER A 101 -27.19 -16.50 21.02
CA SER A 101 -26.30 -15.63 21.76
C SER A 101 -25.09 -15.21 20.91
N PHE A 102 -24.43 -14.12 21.29
CA PHE A 102 -23.21 -13.67 20.62
C PHE A 102 -22.13 -14.75 20.60
N PHE A 103 -21.98 -15.53 21.66
CA PHE A 103 -21.02 -16.62 21.72
C PHE A 103 -21.34 -17.71 20.67
N GLU A 104 -22.60 -18.16 20.61
CA GLU A 104 -23.03 -19.16 19.62
C GLU A 104 -22.87 -18.66 18.19
N LEU A 105 -23.16 -17.37 17.93
CA LEU A 105 -22.92 -16.77 16.60
C LEU A 105 -21.43 -16.73 16.24
N SER A 106 -20.56 -16.40 17.21
CA SER A 106 -19.10 -16.40 16.99
C SER A 106 -18.57 -17.80 16.67
N GLU A 107 -19.09 -18.83 17.35
CA GLU A 107 -18.77 -20.23 17.06
C GLU A 107 -19.26 -20.65 15.65
N ASP A 108 -20.48 -20.28 15.27
CA ASP A 108 -21.02 -20.56 13.94
C ASP A 108 -20.17 -19.93 12.85
N ILE A 109 -19.76 -18.65 13.01
CA ILE A 109 -18.88 -17.93 12.08
C ILE A 109 -17.52 -18.63 11.97
N ALA A 110 -16.93 -19.00 13.12
CA ALA A 110 -15.63 -19.68 13.13
C ALA A 110 -15.68 -21.07 12.46
N GLN A 111 -16.75 -21.83 12.70
CA GLN A 111 -16.95 -23.14 12.08
C GLN A 111 -17.24 -23.01 10.58
N PHE A 112 -18.04 -22.03 10.18
CA PHE A 112 -18.29 -21.74 8.77
C PHE A 112 -16.98 -21.38 8.05
N GLY A 113 -16.19 -20.44 8.58
CA GLY A 113 -14.93 -20.02 7.98
C GLY A 113 -13.95 -21.18 7.80
N LYS A 114 -13.81 -22.06 8.81
CA LYS A 114 -12.97 -23.26 8.69
C LYS A 114 -13.43 -24.19 7.58
N ARG A 115 -14.75 -24.45 7.50
CA ARG A 115 -15.34 -25.31 6.48
C ARG A 115 -15.18 -24.73 5.10
N TYR A 116 -15.51 -23.45 4.94
CA TYR A 116 -15.34 -22.71 3.69
C TYR A 116 -13.89 -22.79 3.18
N THR A 117 -12.90 -22.56 4.06
CA THR A 117 -11.47 -22.68 3.71
C THR A 117 -11.11 -24.10 3.26
N ILE A 118 -11.62 -25.14 3.92
CA ILE A 118 -11.35 -26.53 3.54
C ILE A 118 -11.99 -26.88 2.20
N ASP A 119 -13.24 -26.47 1.99
CA ASP A 119 -14.00 -26.76 0.77
C ASP A 119 -13.42 -26.10 -0.47
N HIS A 120 -12.70 -24.96 -0.29
CA HIS A 120 -12.05 -24.19 -1.37
C HIS A 120 -10.52 -24.30 -1.36
N PHE A 121 -9.96 -25.27 -0.62
CA PHE A 121 -8.51 -25.39 -0.42
C PHE A 121 -7.73 -25.63 -1.72
N ASP A 122 -8.30 -26.38 -2.66
CA ASP A 122 -7.68 -26.73 -3.95
C ASP A 122 -7.95 -25.68 -5.04
N GLU A 123 -8.67 -24.60 -4.74
CA GLU A 123 -8.95 -23.56 -5.72
C GLU A 123 -7.73 -22.64 -5.91
N PRO A 124 -7.46 -22.17 -7.14
CA PRO A 124 -6.41 -21.20 -7.38
C PRO A 124 -6.65 -19.91 -6.60
N ILE A 125 -5.60 -19.33 -6.03
CA ILE A 125 -5.67 -18.03 -5.35
C ILE A 125 -6.11 -16.95 -6.35
N ASP A 126 -7.20 -16.27 -6.05
CA ASP A 126 -7.65 -15.12 -6.83
C ASP A 126 -6.77 -13.89 -6.52
N LYS A 127 -5.77 -13.68 -7.36
CA LYS A 127 -4.87 -12.52 -7.27
C LYS A 127 -5.55 -11.17 -7.60
N ASN A 128 -6.84 -11.16 -7.97
CA ASN A 128 -7.62 -9.93 -8.20
C ASN A 128 -8.49 -9.56 -6.99
N LYS A 129 -8.44 -10.36 -5.95
CA LYS A 129 -9.20 -10.10 -4.74
C LYS A 129 -8.59 -8.92 -3.97
N TRP A 130 -9.46 -8.02 -3.51
CA TRP A 130 -9.11 -6.97 -2.56
C TRP A 130 -8.61 -7.61 -1.25
N SER A 131 -7.56 -7.06 -0.66
CA SER A 131 -7.07 -7.48 0.66
C SER A 131 -7.12 -6.32 1.64
N GLY A 132 -7.28 -6.60 2.94
CA GLY A 132 -7.41 -5.60 4.00
C GLY A 132 -8.79 -4.94 4.07
N SER A 133 -8.92 -3.95 4.92
CA SER A 133 -10.16 -3.23 5.17
C SER A 133 -10.15 -1.85 4.50
N ALA A 134 -11.27 -1.44 3.90
CA ALA A 134 -11.38 -0.13 3.24
C ALA A 134 -11.22 1.06 4.21
N PHE A 135 -11.38 0.85 5.50
CA PHE A 135 -11.21 1.87 6.54
C PHE A 135 -9.80 1.91 7.15
N ASP A 136 -8.88 1.08 6.68
CA ASP A 136 -7.47 1.12 7.13
C ASP A 136 -6.81 2.43 6.70
N ILE A 137 -6.07 3.03 7.65
CA ILE A 137 -5.25 4.21 7.37
C ILE A 137 -3.85 3.73 7.02
N ASN A 138 -3.76 3.03 5.91
CA ASN A 138 -2.51 2.49 5.37
C ASN A 138 -2.61 2.32 3.85
N ALA A 139 -1.46 2.14 3.19
CA ALA A 139 -1.33 1.68 1.82
C ALA A 139 -0.30 0.57 1.79
N TYR A 140 -0.31 -0.30 0.79
CA TYR A 140 0.67 -1.38 0.72
C TYR A 140 0.81 -1.94 -0.70
N TYR A 141 2.03 -2.36 -1.02
CA TYR A 141 2.35 -3.23 -2.13
C TYR A 141 2.27 -4.69 -1.68
N ASN A 142 1.54 -5.52 -2.44
CA ASN A 142 1.50 -6.96 -2.22
C ASN A 142 2.31 -7.67 -3.33
N PRO A 143 3.49 -8.24 -3.00
CA PRO A 143 4.34 -8.88 -3.99
C PRO A 143 3.73 -10.16 -4.59
N GLU A 144 2.95 -10.94 -3.81
CA GLU A 144 2.37 -12.22 -4.26
C GLU A 144 1.26 -12.04 -5.30
N SER A 145 0.65 -10.87 -5.37
CA SER A 145 -0.35 -10.51 -6.38
C SER A 145 0.14 -9.46 -7.37
N ASN A 146 1.34 -8.91 -7.17
CA ASN A 146 1.88 -7.74 -7.87
C ASN A 146 0.85 -6.61 -7.90
N SER A 147 0.40 -6.17 -6.73
CA SER A 147 -0.63 -5.15 -6.58
C SER A 147 -0.27 -4.04 -5.59
N ILE A 148 -0.77 -2.83 -5.87
CA ILE A 148 -0.77 -1.70 -4.94
C ILE A 148 -2.19 -1.43 -4.46
N ASN A 149 -2.33 -1.17 -3.16
CA ASN A 149 -3.62 -1.08 -2.50
C ASN A 149 -3.71 0.22 -1.69
N PHE A 150 -4.75 0.99 -1.94
CA PHE A 150 -5.02 2.28 -1.28
C PHE A 150 -6.43 2.27 -0.70
N PRO A 151 -6.62 1.81 0.55
CA PRO A 151 -7.90 1.86 1.24
C PRO A 151 -8.48 3.27 1.34
N ALA A 152 -9.81 3.39 1.34
CA ALA A 152 -10.49 4.69 1.47
C ALA A 152 -10.11 5.43 2.77
N GLY A 153 -9.69 4.70 3.80
CA GLY A 153 -9.26 5.26 5.08
C GLY A 153 -8.05 6.19 4.98
N ILE A 154 -7.06 5.89 4.13
CA ILE A 154 -5.93 6.79 3.90
C ILE A 154 -6.24 7.87 2.86
N LEU A 155 -7.23 7.66 1.99
CA LEU A 155 -7.61 8.59 0.94
C LEU A 155 -8.48 9.75 1.45
N GLN A 156 -8.04 10.38 2.54
CA GLN A 156 -8.66 11.50 3.22
C GLN A 156 -7.59 12.50 3.66
N ALA A 157 -8.03 13.71 4.05
CA ALA A 157 -7.11 14.69 4.63
C ALA A 157 -6.39 14.10 5.87
N PRO A 158 -5.09 14.33 6.03
CA PRO A 158 -4.23 15.25 5.26
C PRO A 158 -3.60 14.65 4.00
N PHE A 159 -3.76 13.35 3.72
CA PHE A 159 -3.12 12.69 2.58
C PHE A 159 -3.74 13.08 1.24
N TYR A 160 -5.07 13.11 1.17
CA TYR A 160 -5.83 13.44 -0.02
C TYR A 160 -7.09 14.25 0.30
N ASP A 161 -7.37 15.27 -0.48
CA ASP A 161 -8.66 15.95 -0.53
C ASP A 161 -8.86 16.50 -1.95
N LYS A 162 -10.02 16.22 -2.56
CA LYS A 162 -10.36 16.71 -3.91
C LYS A 162 -10.39 18.24 -4.03
N ASN A 163 -10.52 18.96 -2.90
CA ASN A 163 -10.57 20.41 -2.85
C ASN A 163 -9.22 21.05 -2.51
N GLN A 164 -8.18 20.27 -2.18
CA GLN A 164 -6.86 20.84 -1.94
C GLN A 164 -6.06 20.98 -3.25
N SER A 165 -4.95 21.72 -3.19
CA SER A 165 -4.12 21.93 -4.38
C SER A 165 -3.48 20.61 -4.87
N VAL A 166 -3.18 20.58 -6.16
CA VAL A 166 -2.51 19.42 -6.81
C VAL A 166 -1.20 19.12 -6.10
N GLU A 167 -0.43 20.14 -5.73
CA GLU A 167 0.86 19.98 -5.04
C GLU A 167 0.69 19.31 -3.67
N LYS A 168 -0.36 19.67 -2.92
CA LYS A 168 -0.66 19.03 -1.64
C LYS A 168 -1.07 17.57 -1.83
N ASN A 169 -1.90 17.26 -2.83
CA ASN A 169 -2.26 15.88 -3.13
C ASN A 169 -1.04 15.05 -3.54
N TYR A 170 -0.12 15.62 -4.35
CA TYR A 170 1.13 14.93 -4.70
C TYR A 170 2.12 14.84 -3.53
N GLY A 171 2.16 15.83 -2.63
CA GLY A 171 2.99 15.78 -1.42
C GLY A 171 2.43 14.85 -0.33
N GLY A 172 1.12 14.58 -0.36
CA GLY A 172 0.45 13.62 0.51
C GLY A 172 0.37 12.25 -0.14
N ILE A 173 -0.83 11.90 -0.65
CA ILE A 173 -1.08 10.58 -1.21
C ILE A 173 -0.18 10.24 -2.41
N GLY A 174 0.25 11.24 -3.19
CA GLY A 174 1.12 11.01 -4.34
C GLY A 174 2.46 10.38 -3.93
N VAL A 175 3.09 10.86 -2.86
CA VAL A 175 4.35 10.27 -2.35
C VAL A 175 4.09 8.86 -1.84
N VAL A 176 2.98 8.59 -1.15
CA VAL A 176 2.59 7.23 -0.74
C VAL A 176 2.41 6.32 -1.97
N ILE A 177 1.74 6.79 -3.03
CA ILE A 177 1.59 6.01 -4.28
C ILE A 177 2.96 5.65 -4.87
N GLY A 178 3.86 6.60 -4.97
CA GLY A 178 5.21 6.35 -5.49
C GLY A 178 6.03 5.42 -4.58
N HIS A 179 5.86 5.52 -3.26
CA HIS A 179 6.43 4.63 -2.26
C HIS A 179 5.99 3.18 -2.53
N GLU A 180 4.67 2.92 -2.63
CA GLU A 180 4.15 1.57 -2.88
C GLU A 180 4.59 1.00 -4.24
N ILE A 181 4.64 1.83 -5.28
CA ILE A 181 5.18 1.39 -6.58
C ILE A 181 6.66 1.01 -6.45
N THR A 182 7.44 1.72 -5.63
CA THR A 182 8.87 1.43 -5.43
C THR A 182 9.08 0.08 -4.76
N HIS A 183 8.19 -0.33 -3.84
CA HIS A 183 8.27 -1.63 -3.19
C HIS A 183 8.24 -2.81 -4.18
N ALA A 184 7.69 -2.65 -5.37
CA ALA A 184 7.79 -3.67 -6.41
C ALA A 184 9.24 -3.93 -6.89
N PHE A 185 10.15 -2.99 -6.65
CA PHE A 185 11.53 -2.97 -7.14
C PHE A 185 12.58 -2.78 -6.05
N ASP A 186 12.20 -2.78 -4.77
CA ASP A 186 13.12 -2.79 -3.65
C ASP A 186 13.75 -4.18 -3.43
N SER A 187 14.55 -4.35 -2.37
CA SER A 187 15.25 -5.61 -2.10
C SER A 187 14.32 -6.80 -1.82
N ASN A 188 13.07 -6.57 -1.42
CA ASN A 188 12.08 -7.62 -1.18
C ASN A 188 11.22 -7.86 -2.44
N GLY A 189 10.68 -6.79 -3.02
CA GLY A 189 9.82 -6.89 -4.20
C GLY A 189 10.56 -7.40 -5.43
N ALA A 190 11.86 -7.13 -5.54
CA ALA A 190 12.71 -7.63 -6.64
C ALA A 190 12.78 -9.16 -6.74
N ASP A 191 12.48 -9.89 -5.66
CA ASP A 191 12.44 -11.35 -5.65
C ASP A 191 11.18 -11.95 -6.30
N TYR A 192 10.16 -11.13 -6.58
CA TYR A 192 8.90 -11.54 -7.18
C TYR A 192 8.79 -11.03 -8.62
N ASP A 193 8.30 -11.87 -9.51
CA ASP A 193 8.11 -11.52 -10.91
C ASP A 193 6.82 -10.72 -11.18
N GLU A 194 6.52 -10.51 -12.45
CA GLU A 194 5.34 -9.78 -12.92
C GLU A 194 3.99 -10.47 -12.59
N ASN A 195 4.02 -11.75 -12.24
CA ASN A 195 2.83 -12.52 -11.85
C ASN A 195 2.71 -12.68 -10.34
N GLY A 196 3.70 -12.21 -9.57
CA GLY A 196 3.79 -12.37 -8.13
C GLY A 196 4.33 -13.74 -7.71
N ASP A 197 5.05 -14.42 -8.58
CA ASP A 197 5.71 -15.68 -8.26
C ASP A 197 7.16 -15.40 -7.81
N MET A 198 7.55 -16.00 -6.69
CA MET A 198 8.89 -15.81 -6.14
C MET A 198 9.91 -16.62 -6.96
N HIS A 199 10.62 -15.95 -7.85
CA HIS A 199 11.76 -16.52 -8.55
C HIS A 199 12.71 -15.43 -9.05
N ASN A 200 13.98 -15.79 -9.19
CA ASN A 200 14.99 -14.83 -9.66
C ASN A 200 14.84 -14.59 -11.18
N TRP A 201 14.44 -13.39 -11.56
CA TRP A 201 14.32 -12.93 -12.93
C TRP A 201 15.43 -11.94 -13.34
N TRP A 202 16.37 -11.67 -12.43
CA TRP A 202 17.50 -10.77 -12.65
C TRP A 202 18.70 -11.51 -13.27
N THR A 203 19.46 -10.83 -14.12
CA THR A 203 20.78 -11.36 -14.49
C THR A 203 21.74 -11.20 -13.30
N LYS A 204 22.78 -12.05 -13.25
CA LYS A 204 23.82 -11.96 -12.18
C LYS A 204 24.51 -10.58 -12.16
N ALA A 205 24.68 -9.95 -13.33
CA ALA A 205 25.30 -8.64 -13.45
C ALA A 205 24.38 -7.55 -12.83
N ASP A 206 23.09 -7.63 -13.10
CA ASP A 206 22.10 -6.67 -12.60
C ASP A 206 21.90 -6.82 -11.09
N THR A 207 21.82 -8.05 -10.58
CA THR A 207 21.76 -8.30 -9.12
C THR A 207 22.97 -7.64 -8.42
N LYS A 208 24.19 -7.85 -8.93
CA LYS A 208 25.38 -7.22 -8.35
C LYS A 208 25.35 -5.68 -8.42
N ALA A 209 24.82 -5.13 -9.51
CA ALA A 209 24.69 -3.69 -9.68
C ALA A 209 23.61 -3.11 -8.76
N PHE A 210 22.54 -3.84 -8.52
CA PHE A 210 21.47 -3.53 -7.58
C PHE A 210 21.98 -3.54 -6.14
N ASP A 211 22.63 -4.64 -5.71
CA ASP A 211 23.19 -4.80 -4.36
C ASP A 211 24.13 -3.63 -3.99
N LYS A 212 24.95 -3.20 -4.95
CA LYS A 212 25.83 -2.06 -4.74
C LYS A 212 25.04 -0.76 -4.45
N ARG A 213 23.89 -0.56 -5.07
CA ARG A 213 23.04 0.62 -4.87
C ARG A 213 22.29 0.55 -3.55
N ILE A 214 21.74 -0.61 -3.22
CA ILE A 214 21.13 -0.87 -1.91
C ILE A 214 22.13 -0.61 -0.80
N LYS A 215 23.36 -1.11 -0.94
CA LYS A 215 24.43 -0.86 0.03
C LYS A 215 24.75 0.62 0.23
N ALA A 216 24.69 1.41 -0.84
CA ALA A 216 24.87 2.85 -0.72
C ALA A 216 23.76 3.54 0.09
N PHE A 217 22.51 3.09 -0.07
CA PHE A 217 21.39 3.55 0.77
C PHE A 217 21.55 3.10 2.22
N GLU A 218 21.90 1.83 2.48
CA GLU A 218 22.20 1.36 3.83
C GLU A 218 23.25 2.25 4.52
N ASP A 219 24.38 2.50 3.84
CA ASP A 219 25.49 3.30 4.39
C ASP A 219 25.10 4.75 4.63
N GLN A 220 24.24 5.32 3.79
CA GLN A 220 23.77 6.70 3.94
C GLN A 220 22.95 6.89 5.23
N TRP A 221 22.11 5.91 5.57
CA TRP A 221 21.21 6.00 6.73
C TRP A 221 21.80 5.39 8.00
N ASN A 222 22.79 4.51 7.86
CA ASN A 222 23.33 3.78 9.00
C ASN A 222 24.05 4.69 9.99
N GLY A 223 23.60 4.63 11.25
CA GLY A 223 24.18 5.38 12.35
C GLY A 223 23.73 6.85 12.45
N LEU A 224 22.83 7.33 11.56
CA LEU A 224 22.15 8.61 11.76
C LEU A 224 21.38 8.56 13.08
N GLU A 225 21.46 9.63 13.86
CA GLU A 225 20.77 9.72 15.14
C GLU A 225 19.43 10.46 14.98
N ILE A 226 18.33 9.77 15.34
CA ILE A 226 16.98 10.32 15.33
C ILE A 226 16.40 10.10 16.73
N TYR A 227 16.03 11.18 17.41
CA TYR A 227 15.50 11.15 18.78
C TYR A 227 16.33 10.31 19.77
N GLY A 228 17.68 10.41 19.67
CA GLY A 228 18.58 9.68 20.55
C GLY A 228 18.80 8.20 20.22
N THR A 229 18.18 7.71 19.14
CA THR A 229 18.34 6.34 18.64
C THR A 229 19.08 6.35 17.31
N LYS A 230 20.04 5.42 17.16
CA LYS A 230 20.77 5.26 15.89
C LYS A 230 20.00 4.40 14.92
N VAL A 231 19.82 4.91 13.71
CA VAL A 231 19.17 4.18 12.60
C VAL A 231 20.06 2.99 12.21
N ASN A 232 19.43 1.82 12.04
CA ASN A 232 20.04 0.67 11.41
C ASN A 232 19.72 0.70 9.91
N GLY A 233 20.67 1.22 9.10
CA GLY A 233 20.45 1.41 7.67
C GLY A 233 20.07 0.13 6.92
N LYS A 234 20.56 -1.04 7.36
CA LYS A 234 20.20 -2.34 6.77
C LYS A 234 18.75 -2.73 7.07
N LEU A 235 18.25 -2.43 8.27
CA LEU A 235 16.87 -2.73 8.65
C LEU A 235 15.86 -1.86 7.93
N THR A 236 16.22 -0.59 7.69
CA THR A 236 15.31 0.42 7.14
C THR A 236 15.47 0.65 5.63
N VAL A 237 16.35 -0.09 4.94
CA VAL A 237 16.72 0.21 3.55
C VAL A 237 15.55 0.14 2.57
N THR A 238 14.65 -0.82 2.71
CA THR A 238 13.47 -0.96 1.84
C THR A 238 12.58 0.27 1.89
N GLU A 239 12.28 0.73 3.11
CA GLU A 239 11.45 1.92 3.36
C GLU A 239 12.16 3.19 2.86
N ASN A 240 13.46 3.35 3.14
CA ASN A 240 14.22 4.50 2.69
C ASN A 240 14.30 4.59 1.15
N VAL A 241 14.41 3.45 0.46
CA VAL A 241 14.38 3.37 -1.01
C VAL A 241 12.99 3.70 -1.54
N ALA A 242 11.94 3.18 -0.90
CA ALA A 242 10.55 3.44 -1.26
C ALA A 242 10.22 4.93 -1.10
N ASP A 243 10.59 5.56 0.01
CA ASP A 243 10.42 7.00 0.24
C ASP A 243 11.14 7.86 -0.80
N ALA A 244 12.40 7.52 -1.11
CA ALA A 244 13.17 8.24 -2.13
C ALA A 244 12.52 8.11 -3.52
N GLY A 245 11.99 6.93 -3.84
CA GLY A 245 11.22 6.66 -5.05
C GLY A 245 9.95 7.49 -5.13
N GLY A 246 9.15 7.48 -4.07
CA GLY A 246 7.92 8.26 -3.94
C GLY A 246 8.15 9.76 -4.12
N LEU A 247 9.07 10.31 -3.32
CA LEU A 247 9.42 11.73 -3.38
C LEU A 247 9.90 12.15 -4.76
N SER A 248 10.84 11.40 -5.34
CA SER A 248 11.45 11.79 -6.61
C SER A 248 10.50 11.65 -7.80
N SER A 249 9.60 10.63 -7.80
CA SER A 249 8.64 10.41 -8.88
C SER A 249 7.56 11.48 -8.91
N THR A 250 7.02 11.85 -7.77
CA THR A 250 5.97 12.88 -7.66
C THR A 250 6.50 14.28 -7.98
N LEU A 251 7.71 14.62 -7.55
CA LEU A 251 8.40 15.85 -7.98
C LEU A 251 8.58 15.90 -9.50
N GLN A 252 8.84 14.77 -10.15
CA GLN A 252 8.95 14.73 -11.60
C GLN A 252 7.60 14.93 -12.26
N VAL A 253 6.50 14.34 -11.75
CA VAL A 253 5.14 14.61 -12.25
C VAL A 253 4.82 16.10 -12.19
N LEU A 254 5.02 16.73 -11.01
CA LEU A 254 4.75 18.16 -10.83
C LEU A 254 5.54 19.03 -11.80
N LYS A 255 6.83 18.75 -12.01
CA LYS A 255 7.69 19.49 -12.96
C LYS A 255 7.28 19.28 -14.42
N THR A 256 6.67 18.15 -14.75
CA THR A 256 6.20 17.86 -16.11
C THR A 256 4.86 18.52 -16.39
N ASP A 257 3.93 18.44 -15.43
CA ASP A 257 2.55 18.86 -15.61
C ASP A 257 2.33 20.34 -15.33
N MET A 258 3.22 20.98 -14.58
CA MET A 258 3.07 22.35 -14.11
C MET A 258 4.27 23.23 -14.45
N THR A 259 4.01 24.42 -14.98
CA THR A 259 5.08 25.39 -15.32
C THR A 259 5.79 25.94 -14.07
N LYS A 260 5.05 26.15 -12.98
CA LYS A 260 5.57 26.69 -11.70
C LYS A 260 4.81 26.05 -10.53
N PRO A 261 5.14 24.80 -10.16
CA PRO A 261 4.49 24.15 -9.01
C PRO A 261 4.84 24.88 -7.70
N ASN A 262 3.89 24.96 -6.78
CA ASN A 262 4.12 25.47 -5.43
C ASN A 262 4.83 24.40 -4.58
N LEU A 263 6.14 24.36 -4.66
CA LEU A 263 6.95 23.38 -3.92
C LEU A 263 6.86 23.56 -2.41
N LYS A 264 6.48 24.74 -1.90
CA LYS A 264 6.26 24.95 -0.48
C LYS A 264 5.09 24.08 0.01
N ASP A 265 3.93 24.19 -0.64
CA ASP A 265 2.74 23.38 -0.30
C ASP A 265 3.05 21.88 -0.41
N TYR A 266 3.79 21.47 -1.45
CA TYR A 266 4.23 20.09 -1.63
C TYR A 266 5.06 19.60 -0.44
N PHE A 267 6.16 20.28 -0.08
CA PHE A 267 7.07 19.85 0.99
C PHE A 267 6.46 19.98 2.38
N GLU A 268 5.59 20.96 2.63
CA GLU A 268 4.85 21.05 3.88
C GLU A 268 3.97 19.81 4.07
N THR A 269 3.32 19.34 3.00
CA THR A 269 2.47 18.14 3.07
C THR A 269 3.32 16.87 3.23
N VAL A 270 4.43 16.73 2.49
CA VAL A 270 5.39 15.61 2.68
C VAL A 270 5.84 15.53 4.13
N SER A 271 6.24 16.66 4.72
CA SER A 271 6.70 16.68 6.11
C SER A 271 5.62 16.26 7.09
N TYR A 272 4.37 16.61 6.82
CA TYR A 272 3.25 16.29 7.70
C TYR A 272 2.81 14.83 7.58
N THR A 273 2.80 14.27 6.37
CA THR A 273 2.26 12.93 6.10
C THR A 273 3.28 11.82 6.28
N HIS A 274 4.55 12.03 5.89
CA HIS A 274 5.59 10.99 5.92
C HIS A 274 6.45 11.05 7.17
N LEU A 275 6.94 12.23 7.56
CA LEU A 275 7.79 12.34 8.76
C LEU A 275 7.04 12.05 10.06
N ARG A 276 5.72 12.33 10.13
CA ARG A 276 4.91 12.01 11.29
C ARG A 276 4.36 10.59 11.30
N ALA A 277 4.15 9.96 10.16
CA ALA A 277 3.75 8.55 10.11
C ALA A 277 4.83 7.64 10.72
N HIS A 278 6.11 7.92 10.42
CA HIS A 278 7.24 7.21 11.04
C HIS A 278 7.38 7.47 12.56
N GLU A 279 6.85 8.59 13.07
CA GLU A 279 6.83 8.84 14.53
C GLU A 279 5.86 7.90 15.28
N THR A 280 4.79 7.45 14.64
CA THR A 280 3.80 6.55 15.27
C THR A 280 4.23 5.09 15.26
N GLU A 281 5.02 4.65 14.29
CA GLU A 281 5.55 3.28 14.24
C GLU A 281 6.72 3.05 15.23
N LEU A 282 7.44 4.10 15.64
CA LEU A 282 8.52 4.02 16.64
C LEU A 282 7.99 3.91 18.08
N HIS A 283 6.68 3.99 18.30
CA HIS A 283 6.03 3.88 19.62
C HIS A 283 5.26 2.57 19.83
N LEU A 284 5.32 1.63 18.88
CA LEU A 284 4.82 0.26 18.99
C LEU A 284 5.98 -0.72 19.16
#